data_316a23af34cf1995215b1d94b574c97c
#
_entry.id   316a23af34cf1995215b1d94b574c97c
#
_cell.length_a   1.000
_cell.length_b   1.000
_cell.length_c   1.000
_cell.angle_alpha   90.00
_cell.angle_beta   90.00
_cell.angle_gamma   90.00
#
_symmetry.space_group_name_H-M   'P 1'
#
loop_
_entity.id
_entity.type
_entity.pdbx_description
1 polymer ?
#
loop_
_entity_poly.entity_id
_entity_poly.type
_entity_poly.pdbx_seq_one_letter_code
_entity_poly.pdbx_strand_id
1 'polypeptide(L)' 'MKKEWNDVREFHEKFGHPCPDAPRMLDKKRSLSRAKWMNEEVAEFLVAEDIYEQADAMIDLMYFALGTMVEMGL' A
#
# COMPACT_ATOMS: atom_id res chain seq x y z
N MET A 1 13.25 -5.47 1.26
CA MET A 1 12.21 -4.40 1.26
C MET A 1 12.64 -3.12 0.56
N LYS A 2 13.92 -2.81 0.53
CA LYS A 2 14.39 -1.57 -0.13
C LYS A 2 14.02 -1.51 -1.62
N LYS A 3 14.19 -2.62 -2.34
CA LYS A 3 13.83 -2.68 -3.76
C LYS A 3 12.34 -2.46 -3.96
N GLU A 4 11.52 -3.14 -3.17
CA GLU A 4 10.06 -3.03 -3.23
C GLU A 4 9.61 -1.60 -2.89
N TRP A 5 10.24 -1.00 -1.88
CA TRP A 5 9.94 0.38 -1.52
C TRP A 5 10.26 1.35 -2.66
N ASN A 6 11.44 1.16 -3.28
CA ASN A 6 11.85 2.00 -4.42
C ASN A 6 10.92 1.84 -5.62
N ASP A 7 10.49 0.60 -5.91
CA ASP A 7 9.56 0.31 -7.00
C ASP A 7 8.21 1.00 -6.76
N VAL A 8 7.70 0.94 -5.54
CA VAL A 8 6.43 1.58 -5.19
C VAL A 8 6.55 3.10 -5.26
N ARG A 9 7.66 3.66 -4.78
CA ARG A 9 7.90 5.11 -4.87
C ARG A 9 7.95 5.57 -6.33
N GLU A 10 8.65 4.82 -7.17
CA GLU A 10 8.73 5.12 -8.60
C GLU A 10 7.34 5.10 -9.25
N PHE A 11 6.51 4.13 -8.89
CA PHE A 11 5.13 4.07 -9.35
C PHE A 11 4.36 5.33 -8.92
N HIS A 12 4.51 5.76 -7.66
CA HIS A 12 3.85 6.96 -7.16
C HIS A 12 4.25 8.20 -7.94
N GLU A 13 5.55 8.36 -8.21
CA GLU A 13 6.04 9.48 -8.98
C GLU A 13 5.48 9.49 -10.40
N LYS A 14 5.46 8.32 -11.05
CA LYS A 14 5.00 8.18 -12.42
C LYS A 14 3.52 8.49 -12.58
N PHE A 15 2.70 8.08 -11.63
CA PHE A 15 1.25 8.22 -11.71
C PHE A 15 0.69 9.40 -10.90
N GLY A 16 1.55 10.26 -10.40
CA GLY A 16 1.12 11.47 -9.70
C GLY A 16 0.55 11.23 -8.31
N HIS A 17 0.85 10.10 -7.70
CA HIS A 17 0.46 9.83 -6.32
C HIS A 17 1.39 10.59 -5.35
N PRO A 18 0.92 10.90 -4.12
CA PRO A 18 1.78 11.59 -3.16
C PRO A 18 3.06 10.82 -2.86
N CYS A 19 4.21 11.48 -2.93
CA CYS A 19 5.51 10.91 -2.57
C CYS A 19 6.44 12.00 -2.06
N PRO A 20 6.14 12.58 -0.89
CA PRO A 20 6.94 13.69 -0.34
C PRO A 20 8.35 13.24 0.04
N ASP A 21 9.29 14.20 0.07
CA ASP A 21 10.69 13.93 0.43
C ASP A 21 10.93 13.96 1.94
N ALA A 22 9.98 14.44 2.74
CA ALA A 22 10.08 14.51 4.19
C ALA A 22 8.93 13.77 4.85
N PRO A 23 9.15 13.13 6.01
CA PRO A 23 8.08 12.44 6.73
C PRO A 23 6.94 13.37 7.11
N ARG A 24 5.72 12.90 6.93
CA ARG A 24 4.52 13.64 7.32
C ARG A 24 3.35 12.67 7.52
N MET A 25 2.38 13.09 8.31
CA MET A 25 1.12 12.36 8.42
C MET A 25 0.33 12.51 7.13
N LEU A 26 -0.40 11.49 6.75
CA LEU A 26 -1.41 11.62 5.70
C LEU A 26 -2.59 12.42 6.24
N ASP A 27 -3.23 13.20 5.36
CA ASP A 27 -4.48 13.83 5.73
C ASP A 27 -5.56 12.76 5.95
N LYS A 28 -6.66 13.16 6.57
CA LYS A 28 -7.71 12.22 6.96
C LYS A 28 -8.33 11.51 5.75
N LYS A 29 -8.58 12.25 4.68
CA LYS A 29 -9.18 11.69 3.47
C LYS A 29 -8.29 10.61 2.86
N ARG A 30 -6.99 10.89 2.75
CA ARG A 30 -6.05 9.92 2.19
C ARG A 30 -5.86 8.72 3.10
N SER A 31 -5.82 8.94 4.41
CA SER A 31 -5.74 7.86 5.40
C SER A 31 -6.94 6.91 5.29
N LEU A 32 -8.14 7.46 5.11
CA LEU A 32 -9.35 6.64 4.94
C LEU A 32 -9.29 5.80 3.67
N SER A 33 -8.82 6.39 2.55
CA SER A 33 -8.67 5.65 1.30
C SER A 33 -7.67 4.52 1.45
N ARG A 34 -6.52 4.79 2.06
CA ARG A 34 -5.49 3.77 2.29
C ARG A 34 -5.98 2.66 3.21
N ALA A 35 -6.65 3.01 4.30
CA ALA A 35 -7.21 2.04 5.23
C ALA A 35 -8.26 1.15 4.53
N LYS A 36 -9.11 1.75 3.70
CA LYS A 36 -10.13 1.02 2.94
C LYS A 36 -9.48 -0.01 2.02
N TRP A 37 -8.48 0.39 1.26
CA TRP A 37 -7.81 -0.52 0.32
C TRP A 37 -7.13 -1.68 1.05
N MET A 38 -6.45 -1.40 2.16
CA MET A 38 -5.81 -2.46 2.95
C MET A 38 -6.85 -3.38 3.59
N ASN A 39 -7.96 -2.85 4.06
CA ASN A 39 -9.03 -3.67 4.63
C ASN A 39 -9.66 -4.58 3.58
N GLU A 40 -9.76 -4.14 2.33
CA GLU A 40 -10.23 -4.98 1.24
C GLU A 40 -9.33 -6.20 1.04
N GLU A 41 -8.00 -6.03 1.14
CA GLU A 41 -7.07 -7.15 1.02
C GLU A 41 -7.16 -8.11 2.21
N VAL A 42 -7.36 -7.59 3.41
CA VAL A 42 -7.59 -8.43 4.59
C VAL A 42 -8.86 -9.26 4.41
N ALA A 43 -9.93 -8.65 3.89
CA ALA A 43 -11.17 -9.36 3.61
C ALA A 43 -10.98 -10.45 2.55
N GLU A 44 -10.23 -10.16 1.50
CA GLU A 44 -9.91 -11.16 0.46
C GLU A 44 -9.11 -12.32 1.03
N PHE A 45 -8.14 -12.04 1.90
CA PHE A 45 -7.39 -13.09 2.60
C PHE A 45 -8.32 -14.00 3.39
N LEU A 46 -9.28 -13.41 4.10
CA LEU A 46 -10.20 -14.15 4.97
C LEU A 46 -11.09 -15.11 4.19
N VAL A 47 -11.54 -14.71 2.99
CA VAL A 47 -12.45 -15.52 2.17
C VAL A 47 -11.74 -16.34 1.09
N ALA A 48 -10.42 -16.28 1.03
CA ALA A 48 -9.63 -17.03 0.04
C ALA A 48 -9.89 -18.53 0.17
N GLU A 49 -9.95 -19.21 -0.96
CA GLU A 49 -10.28 -20.63 -1.01
C GLU A 49 -9.05 -21.51 -1.21
N ASP A 50 -7.90 -20.93 -1.54
CA ASP A 50 -6.66 -21.67 -1.69
C ASP A 50 -5.45 -20.83 -1.29
N ILE A 51 -4.28 -21.48 -1.26
CA ILE A 51 -3.04 -20.81 -0.81
C ILE A 51 -2.61 -19.69 -1.77
N TYR A 52 -2.92 -19.81 -3.05
CA TYR A 52 -2.54 -18.81 -4.04
C TYR A 52 -3.33 -17.52 -3.82
N GLU A 53 -4.62 -17.63 -3.55
CA GLU A 53 -5.45 -16.47 -3.23
C GLU A 53 -5.03 -15.82 -1.93
N GLN A 54 -4.66 -16.63 -0.92
CA GLN A 54 -4.13 -16.10 0.34
C GLN A 54 -2.83 -15.33 0.12
N ALA A 55 -1.93 -15.91 -0.67
CA ALA A 55 -0.64 -15.28 -0.97
C ALA A 55 -0.84 -13.97 -1.74
N ASP A 56 -1.71 -13.97 -2.72
CA ASP A 56 -1.99 -12.76 -3.51
C ASP A 56 -2.52 -11.63 -2.62
N ALA A 57 -3.45 -11.94 -1.71
CA ALA A 57 -3.99 -10.94 -0.79
C ALA A 57 -2.88 -10.37 0.11
N MET A 58 -1.97 -11.22 0.58
CA MET A 58 -0.87 -10.77 1.44
C MET A 58 0.13 -9.90 0.67
N ILE A 59 0.45 -10.27 -0.57
CA ILE A 59 1.34 -9.48 -1.42
C ILE A 59 0.72 -8.10 -1.69
N ASP A 60 -0.56 -8.07 -2.04
CA ASP A 60 -1.25 -6.81 -2.31
C ASP A 60 -1.33 -5.93 -1.06
N LEU A 61 -1.60 -6.54 0.11
CA LEU A 61 -1.59 -5.81 1.37
C LEU A 61 -0.22 -5.19 1.64
N MET A 62 0.84 -5.95 1.38
CA MET A 62 2.22 -5.47 1.57
C MET A 62 2.50 -4.25 0.67
N TYR A 63 2.10 -4.31 -0.59
CA TYR A 63 2.30 -3.19 -1.50
C TYR A 63 1.46 -1.96 -1.12
N PHE A 64 0.24 -2.16 -0.64
CA PHE A 64 -0.55 -1.04 -0.10
C PHE A 64 0.11 -0.43 1.13
N ALA A 65 0.67 -1.25 2.01
CA ALA A 65 1.38 -0.75 3.19
C ALA A 65 2.63 0.04 2.80
N LEU A 66 3.42 -0.48 1.86
CA LEU A 66 4.60 0.24 1.34
C LEU A 66 4.21 1.55 0.68
N GLY A 67 3.14 1.53 -0.14
CA GLY A 67 2.63 2.74 -0.78
C GLY A 67 2.20 3.78 0.24
N THR A 68 1.59 3.34 1.34
CA THR A 68 1.20 4.24 2.43
C THR A 68 2.45 4.88 3.05
N MET A 69 3.49 4.11 3.29
CA MET A 69 4.76 4.63 3.82
C MET A 69 5.42 5.63 2.87
N VAL A 70 5.38 5.34 1.57
CA VAL A 70 5.90 6.27 0.55
C VAL A 70 5.14 7.61 0.61
N GLU A 71 3.81 7.56 0.73
CA GLU A 71 2.99 8.76 0.83
C GLU A 71 3.25 9.54 2.11
N MET A 72 3.71 8.87 3.17
CA MET A 72 4.11 9.51 4.41
C MET A 72 5.54 10.04 4.37
N GLY A 73 6.28 9.81 3.29
CA GLY A 73 7.66 10.27 3.16
C GLY A 73 8.66 9.42 3.94
N LEU A 74 8.28 8.21 4.27
CA LEU A 74 9.15 7.33 5.04
C LEU A 74 10.08 6.54 4.13
#